data_4cf2e9f75b9c6bd95e32a9c22c497a52
#
_entry.id   4cf2e9f75b9c6bd95e32a9c22c497a52
#
_cell.length_a   1.000
_cell.length_b   1.000
_cell.length_c   1.000
_cell.angle_alpha   90.00
_cell.angle_beta   90.00
_cell.angle_gamma   90.00
#
_symmetry.space_group_name_H-M   'P 1'
#
loop_
_entity.id
_entity.type
_entity.pdbx_description
1 polymer ?
#
loop_
_entity_poly.entity_id
_entity_poly.type
_entity_poly.pdbx_seq_one_letter_code
_entity_poly.pdbx_strand_id
1 'polypeptide(L)'
;MRKAVRRAAAALTAGVLIALGSSAPVLAQGAWEAPAAEKAKKNPAPADAATVAQGKKVAEVNCVSCHGAKGKGDGAAAVALNPKPADWTSKKVQSESDGEIFWKLSTGRGAMPSWKFLPENDRWALVRYIRTLAAK
;
A
#
# COMPACT_ATOMS: atom_id res chain seq x y z
N MET A 1 -33.44 74.01 39.10
CA MET A 1 -32.96 72.66 39.43
C MET A 1 -33.03 71.80 38.18
N ARG A 2 -31.94 71.58 37.45
CA ARG A 2 -31.90 70.76 36.21
C ARG A 2 -31.11 69.51 36.52
N LYS A 3 -31.81 68.37 36.52
CA LYS A 3 -31.20 67.05 36.67
C LYS A 3 -30.55 66.61 35.37
N ALA A 4 -29.24 66.46 35.36
CA ALA A 4 -28.50 65.87 34.21
C ALA A 4 -28.65 64.35 34.17
N VAL A 5 -29.20 63.86 33.10
CA VAL A 5 -29.25 62.39 32.83
C VAL A 5 -28.00 61.98 32.10
N ARG A 6 -27.13 61.22 32.80
CA ARG A 6 -25.93 60.60 32.20
C ARG A 6 -26.39 59.35 31.41
N ARG A 7 -26.21 59.35 30.09
CA ARG A 7 -26.38 58.19 29.24
C ARG A 7 -25.05 57.43 29.25
N ALA A 8 -25.08 56.23 29.80
CA ALA A 8 -23.96 55.27 29.68
C ALA A 8 -24.02 54.61 28.31
N ALA A 9 -23.02 54.81 27.50
CA ALA A 9 -22.84 54.10 26.24
C ALA A 9 -22.18 52.72 26.53
N ALA A 10 -22.90 51.64 26.34
CA ALA A 10 -22.34 50.31 26.42
C ALA A 10 -21.66 49.98 25.07
N ALA A 11 -20.34 49.86 25.08
CA ALA A 11 -19.56 49.40 23.94
C ALA A 11 -19.64 47.87 23.84
N LEU A 12 -20.34 47.39 22.84
CA LEU A 12 -20.35 45.96 22.48
C LEU A 12 -19.08 45.66 21.69
N THR A 13 -18.09 45.05 22.35
CA THR A 13 -16.94 44.46 21.68
C THR A 13 -17.33 43.09 21.10
N ALA A 14 -17.52 43.05 19.78
CA ALA A 14 -17.69 41.78 19.06
C ALA A 14 -16.35 41.05 19.00
N GLY A 15 -16.23 40.01 19.83
CA GLY A 15 -15.06 39.10 19.78
C GLY A 15 -15.15 38.23 18.56
N VAL A 16 -14.21 38.40 17.61
CA VAL A 16 -14.03 37.50 16.48
C VAL A 16 -13.35 36.23 17.00
N LEU A 17 -14.09 35.15 17.15
CA LEU A 17 -13.58 33.82 17.40
C LEU A 17 -12.95 33.29 16.11
N ILE A 18 -11.63 33.41 15.98
CA ILE A 18 -10.87 32.72 14.92
C ILE A 18 -10.83 31.24 15.31
N ALA A 19 -11.66 30.43 14.69
CA ALA A 19 -11.57 28.99 14.77
C ALA A 19 -10.27 28.54 14.10
N LEU A 20 -9.25 28.24 14.92
CA LEU A 20 -8.04 27.55 14.47
C LEU A 20 -8.45 26.14 14.02
N GLY A 21 -8.66 25.99 12.73
CA GLY A 21 -8.89 24.67 12.12
C GLY A 21 -7.67 23.79 12.37
N SER A 22 -7.79 22.83 13.28
CA SER A 22 -6.81 21.76 13.44
C SER A 22 -6.80 20.92 12.17
N SER A 23 -5.92 21.23 11.23
CA SER A 23 -5.56 20.32 10.15
C SER A 23 -4.88 19.11 10.78
N ALA A 24 -5.64 18.02 10.95
CA ALA A 24 -5.05 16.76 11.33
C ALA A 24 -3.98 16.40 10.27
N PRO A 25 -2.76 16.01 10.70
CA PRO A 25 -1.75 15.58 9.75
C PRO A 25 -2.32 14.40 8.97
N VAL A 26 -2.36 14.52 7.64
CA VAL A 26 -2.53 13.36 6.76
C VAL A 26 -1.36 12.45 7.10
N LEU A 27 -1.63 11.37 7.85
CA LEU A 27 -0.64 10.35 8.13
C LEU A 27 -0.14 9.86 6.78
N ALA A 28 1.03 10.31 6.37
CA ALA A 28 1.73 9.73 5.25
C ALA A 28 1.75 8.22 5.50
N GLN A 29 1.14 7.44 4.61
CA GLN A 29 1.12 5.99 4.77
C GLN A 29 2.57 5.55 4.85
N GLY A 30 3.02 5.18 6.06
CA GLY A 30 4.40 4.79 6.34
C GLY A 30 4.90 3.73 5.37
N ALA A 31 6.20 3.46 5.37
CA ALA A 31 6.78 2.42 4.52
C ALA A 31 5.96 1.12 4.63
N TRP A 32 5.65 0.51 3.46
CA TRP A 32 4.93 -0.77 3.43
C TRP A 32 5.93 -1.90 3.66
N GLU A 33 6.25 -2.09 4.90
CA GLU A 33 7.22 -3.08 5.35
C GLU A 33 6.55 -4.14 6.21
N ALA A 34 6.93 -5.40 5.99
CA ALA A 34 6.47 -6.49 6.81
C ALA A 34 7.11 -6.42 8.22
N PRO A 35 6.39 -6.86 9.27
CA PRO A 35 6.99 -7.09 10.58
C PRO A 35 8.22 -8.00 10.51
N ALA A 36 9.18 -7.84 11.43
CA ALA A 36 10.42 -8.60 11.43
C ALA A 36 10.20 -10.13 11.41
N ALA A 37 9.20 -10.61 12.15
CA ALA A 37 8.83 -12.03 12.16
C ALA A 37 8.35 -12.53 10.78
N GLU A 38 7.64 -11.70 10.02
CA GLU A 38 7.20 -12.04 8.67
C GLU A 38 8.39 -12.01 7.69
N LYS A 39 9.25 -10.99 7.77
CA LYS A 39 10.47 -10.90 6.95
C LYS A 39 11.39 -12.12 7.14
N ALA A 40 11.42 -12.70 8.34
CA ALA A 40 12.26 -13.86 8.66
C ALA A 40 11.73 -15.18 8.06
N LYS A 41 10.48 -15.23 7.60
CA LYS A 41 9.91 -16.45 7.03
C LYS A 41 10.63 -16.84 5.74
N LYS A 42 10.95 -18.12 5.65
CA LYS A 42 11.51 -18.73 4.45
C LYS A 42 10.40 -19.29 3.59
N ASN A 43 10.55 -19.20 2.28
CA ASN A 43 9.60 -19.79 1.36
C ASN A 43 9.67 -21.34 1.44
N PRO A 44 8.62 -22.02 1.89
CA PRO A 44 8.62 -23.48 2.00
C PRO A 44 8.41 -24.18 0.64
N ALA A 45 7.91 -23.45 -0.38
CA ALA A 45 7.67 -24.03 -1.68
C ALA A 45 8.99 -24.39 -2.39
N PRO A 46 9.07 -25.54 -3.08
CA PRO A 46 10.27 -25.92 -3.82
C PRO A 46 10.69 -24.87 -4.86
N ALA A 47 11.99 -24.76 -5.11
CA ALA A 47 12.53 -23.87 -6.13
C ALA A 47 12.67 -24.63 -7.47
N ASP A 48 11.57 -25.21 -7.96
CA ASP A 48 11.53 -25.99 -9.18
C ASP A 48 10.63 -25.38 -10.26
N ALA A 49 10.72 -25.92 -11.47
CA ALA A 49 9.98 -25.42 -12.62
C ALA A 49 8.45 -25.58 -12.45
N ALA A 50 7.99 -26.62 -11.76
CA ALA A 50 6.58 -26.86 -11.54
C ALA A 50 5.98 -25.81 -10.61
N THR A 51 6.66 -25.51 -9.50
CA THR A 51 6.26 -24.46 -8.56
C THR A 51 6.27 -23.08 -9.22
N VAL A 52 7.31 -22.77 -10.02
CA VAL A 52 7.37 -21.51 -10.78
C VAL A 52 6.21 -21.41 -11.77
N ALA A 53 5.89 -22.49 -12.49
CA ALA A 53 4.76 -22.53 -13.44
C ALA A 53 3.42 -22.32 -12.72
N GLN A 54 3.24 -22.89 -11.53
CA GLN A 54 2.06 -22.65 -10.68
C GLN A 54 1.97 -21.18 -10.28
N GLY A 55 3.04 -20.60 -9.77
CA GLY A 55 3.09 -19.18 -9.41
C GLY A 55 2.79 -18.25 -10.59
N LYS A 56 3.29 -18.59 -11.78
CA LYS A 56 2.98 -17.87 -13.02
C LYS A 56 1.48 -17.91 -13.33
N LYS A 57 0.82 -19.06 -13.24
CA LYS A 57 -0.63 -19.18 -13.45
C LYS A 57 -1.41 -18.31 -12.44
N VAL A 58 -1.00 -18.31 -11.18
CA VAL A 58 -1.62 -17.45 -10.15
C VAL A 58 -1.48 -15.97 -10.54
N ALA A 59 -0.30 -15.57 -11.01
CA ALA A 59 -0.05 -14.18 -11.46
C ALA A 59 -0.91 -13.81 -12.66
N GLU A 60 -1.01 -14.68 -13.66
CA GLU A 60 -1.78 -14.46 -14.88
C GLU A 60 -3.27 -14.23 -14.60
N VAL A 61 -3.84 -14.97 -13.66
CA VAL A 61 -5.26 -14.85 -13.32
C VAL A 61 -5.55 -13.63 -12.44
N ASN A 62 -4.65 -13.32 -11.48
CA ASN A 62 -4.99 -12.41 -10.40
C ASN A 62 -4.23 -11.07 -10.43
N CYS A 63 -3.08 -10.99 -11.10
CA CYS A 63 -2.14 -9.88 -10.89
C CYS A 63 -1.83 -9.10 -12.16
N VAL A 64 -1.90 -9.72 -13.33
CA VAL A 64 -1.46 -9.15 -14.61
C VAL A 64 -2.21 -7.88 -14.97
N SER A 65 -3.49 -7.75 -14.61
CA SER A 65 -4.27 -6.54 -14.88
C SER A 65 -3.61 -5.26 -14.35
N CYS A 66 -2.93 -5.36 -13.22
CA CYS A 66 -2.22 -4.24 -12.59
C CYS A 66 -0.70 -4.32 -12.81
N HIS A 67 -0.09 -5.49 -12.57
CA HIS A 67 1.36 -5.63 -12.61
C HIS A 67 1.96 -5.87 -14.00
N GLY A 68 1.10 -6.15 -15.00
CA GLY A 68 1.55 -6.47 -16.36
C GLY A 68 2.07 -7.91 -16.52
N ALA A 69 2.08 -8.41 -17.76
CA ALA A 69 2.48 -9.78 -18.07
C ALA A 69 3.95 -10.09 -17.74
N LYS A 70 4.79 -9.05 -17.66
CA LYS A 70 6.22 -9.13 -17.29
C LYS A 70 6.49 -8.63 -15.87
N GLY A 71 5.44 -8.30 -15.11
CA GLY A 71 5.56 -7.81 -13.75
C GLY A 71 6.15 -6.41 -13.59
N LYS A 72 6.14 -5.58 -14.63
CA LYS A 72 6.73 -4.23 -14.62
C LYS A 72 5.84 -3.15 -14.02
N GLY A 73 4.65 -3.49 -13.49
CA GLY A 73 3.70 -2.51 -12.98
C GLY A 73 2.99 -1.74 -14.10
N ASP A 74 2.98 -2.27 -15.32
CA ASP A 74 2.48 -1.66 -16.55
C ASP A 74 1.20 -2.34 -17.09
N GLY A 75 0.46 -3.03 -16.23
CA GLY A 75 -0.82 -3.63 -16.59
C GLY A 75 -1.85 -2.56 -16.99
N ALA A 76 -2.88 -2.96 -17.73
CA ALA A 76 -3.89 -2.04 -18.26
C ALA A 76 -4.56 -1.18 -17.16
N ALA A 77 -4.79 -1.74 -15.99
CA ALA A 77 -5.35 -0.99 -14.85
C ALA A 77 -4.35 -0.03 -14.19
N ALA A 78 -3.04 -0.21 -14.41
CA ALA A 78 -2.01 0.61 -13.76
C ALA A 78 -2.11 2.10 -14.09
N VAL A 79 -2.69 2.46 -15.25
CA VAL A 79 -2.83 3.86 -15.68
C VAL A 79 -3.66 4.69 -14.70
N ALA A 80 -4.64 4.07 -14.06
CA ALA A 80 -5.55 4.72 -13.10
C ALA A 80 -5.07 4.64 -11.64
N LEU A 81 -3.92 3.98 -11.36
CA LEU A 81 -3.47 3.74 -10.00
C LEU A 81 -2.40 4.74 -9.56
N ASN A 82 -2.54 5.24 -8.34
CA ASN A 82 -1.53 6.04 -7.65
C ASN A 82 -1.46 5.62 -6.17
N PRO A 83 -0.32 5.09 -5.70
CA PRO A 83 0.90 4.83 -6.46
C PRO A 83 0.72 3.75 -7.53
N LYS A 84 1.60 3.74 -8.51
CA LYS A 84 1.68 2.69 -9.52
C LYS A 84 1.96 1.33 -8.88
N PRO A 85 1.49 0.21 -9.47
CA PRO A 85 1.86 -1.12 -9.02
C PRO A 85 3.38 -1.30 -9.02
N ALA A 86 3.89 -2.06 -8.05
CA ALA A 86 5.31 -2.31 -7.95
C ALA A 86 5.84 -3.05 -9.18
N ASP A 87 7.00 -2.63 -9.67
CA ASP A 87 7.78 -3.36 -10.67
C ASP A 87 8.51 -4.52 -9.99
N TRP A 88 8.05 -5.74 -10.26
CA TRP A 88 8.62 -6.97 -9.70
C TRP A 88 10.04 -7.25 -10.19
N THR A 89 10.44 -6.67 -11.32
CA THR A 89 11.80 -6.84 -11.88
C THR A 89 12.84 -5.95 -11.20
N SER A 90 12.37 -4.95 -10.44
CA SER A 90 13.22 -3.92 -9.84
C SER A 90 14.09 -4.45 -8.71
N LYS A 91 15.27 -3.85 -8.51
CA LYS A 91 16.14 -4.13 -7.37
C LYS A 91 15.41 -3.96 -6.03
N LYS A 92 14.50 -2.99 -5.94
CA LYS A 92 13.71 -2.74 -4.74
C LYS A 92 12.91 -3.97 -4.33
N VAL A 93 12.11 -4.55 -5.22
CA VAL A 93 11.30 -5.74 -4.93
C VAL A 93 12.19 -6.97 -4.75
N GLN A 94 13.22 -7.11 -5.58
CA GLN A 94 14.10 -8.28 -5.53
C GLN A 94 14.99 -8.33 -4.29
N SER A 95 15.20 -7.21 -3.59
CA SER A 95 15.92 -7.16 -2.31
C SER A 95 15.04 -7.44 -1.08
N GLU A 96 13.72 -7.41 -1.22
CA GLU A 96 12.80 -7.79 -0.15
C GLU A 96 12.94 -9.31 0.15
N SER A 97 12.73 -9.73 1.39
CA SER A 97 12.73 -11.16 1.70
C SER A 97 11.50 -11.86 1.11
N ASP A 98 11.55 -13.18 0.92
CA ASP A 98 10.41 -13.97 0.47
C ASP A 98 9.21 -13.81 1.42
N GLY A 99 9.49 -13.79 2.72
CA GLY A 99 8.47 -13.57 3.74
C GLY A 99 7.82 -12.18 3.65
N GLU A 100 8.60 -11.15 3.31
CA GLU A 100 8.06 -9.80 3.10
C GLU A 100 7.13 -9.74 1.89
N ILE A 101 7.53 -10.31 0.75
CA ILE A 101 6.67 -10.38 -0.44
C ILE A 101 5.41 -11.18 -0.13
N PHE A 102 5.53 -12.34 0.53
CA PHE A 102 4.40 -13.16 0.93
C PHE A 102 3.42 -12.42 1.85
N TRP A 103 3.96 -11.67 2.84
CA TRP A 103 3.15 -10.84 3.72
C TRP A 103 2.39 -9.75 2.95
N LYS A 104 3.06 -9.05 2.03
CA LYS A 104 2.44 -8.03 1.17
C LYS A 104 1.31 -8.60 0.31
N LEU A 105 1.53 -9.78 -0.29
CA LEU A 105 0.47 -10.49 -1.01
C LEU A 105 -0.71 -10.83 -0.09
N SER A 106 -0.42 -11.27 1.12
CA SER A 106 -1.45 -11.70 2.07
C SER A 106 -2.26 -10.55 2.66
N THR A 107 -1.65 -9.38 2.87
CA THR A 107 -2.31 -8.24 3.53
C THR A 107 -2.93 -7.26 2.55
N GLY A 108 -2.33 -7.07 1.38
CA GLY A 108 -2.70 -6.01 0.46
C GLY A 108 -2.43 -4.62 1.00
N ARG A 109 -2.60 -3.60 0.17
CA ARG A 109 -2.55 -2.18 0.57
C ARG A 109 -3.13 -1.27 -0.50
N GLY A 110 -4.00 -0.34 -0.10
CA GLY A 110 -4.61 0.60 -1.04
C GLY A 110 -5.38 -0.11 -2.15
N ALA A 111 -5.00 0.12 -3.40
CA ALA A 111 -5.62 -0.53 -4.55
C ALA A 111 -5.23 -2.01 -4.72
N MET A 112 -4.15 -2.47 -4.07
CA MET A 112 -3.78 -3.88 -4.08
C MET A 112 -4.60 -4.63 -3.03
N PRO A 113 -5.51 -5.55 -3.43
CA PRO A 113 -6.31 -6.30 -2.48
C PRO A 113 -5.48 -7.31 -1.68
N SER A 114 -6.02 -7.75 -0.54
CA SER A 114 -5.49 -8.91 0.17
C SER A 114 -5.76 -10.18 -0.62
N TRP A 115 -4.73 -10.96 -0.86
CA TRP A 115 -4.82 -12.27 -1.52
C TRP A 115 -4.85 -13.43 -0.52
N LYS A 116 -5.18 -13.16 0.74
CA LYS A 116 -5.21 -14.16 1.82
C LYS A 116 -6.21 -15.30 1.53
N PHE A 117 -7.21 -15.06 0.70
CA PHE A 117 -8.19 -16.08 0.30
C PHE A 117 -7.61 -17.13 -0.68
N LEU A 118 -6.50 -16.83 -1.37
CA LEU A 118 -5.79 -17.82 -2.16
C LEU A 118 -5.11 -18.85 -1.23
N PRO A 119 -5.01 -20.13 -1.65
CA PRO A 119 -4.24 -21.13 -0.92
C PRO A 119 -2.84 -20.64 -0.58
N GLU A 120 -2.34 -21.01 0.58
CA GLU A 120 -1.03 -20.56 1.04
C GLU A 120 0.09 -20.99 0.08
N ASN A 121 0.01 -22.25 -0.40
CA ASN A 121 0.98 -22.78 -1.36
C ASN A 121 0.99 -21.99 -2.68
N ASP A 122 -0.16 -21.50 -3.14
CA ASP A 122 -0.26 -20.68 -4.35
C ASP A 122 0.43 -19.33 -4.16
N ARG A 123 0.27 -18.71 -2.99
CA ARG A 123 0.95 -17.45 -2.65
C ARG A 123 2.47 -17.64 -2.54
N TRP A 124 2.95 -18.74 -1.96
CA TRP A 124 4.36 -19.06 -1.94
C TRP A 124 4.93 -19.41 -3.33
N ALA A 125 4.18 -20.11 -4.16
CA ALA A 125 4.54 -20.35 -5.55
C ALA A 125 4.62 -19.04 -6.35
N LEU A 126 3.69 -18.09 -6.10
CA LEU A 126 3.74 -16.76 -6.71
C LEU A 126 5.04 -16.02 -6.31
N VAL A 127 5.49 -16.11 -5.06
CA VAL A 127 6.79 -15.55 -4.64
C VAL A 127 7.94 -16.18 -5.45
N ARG A 128 7.94 -17.51 -5.68
CA ARG A 128 8.95 -18.17 -6.54
C ARG A 128 8.93 -17.60 -7.95
N TYR A 129 7.75 -17.43 -8.54
CA TYR A 129 7.64 -16.83 -9.87
C TYR A 129 8.18 -15.40 -9.91
N ILE A 130 7.80 -14.54 -8.94
CA ILE A 130 8.31 -13.15 -8.85
C ILE A 130 9.84 -13.13 -8.83
N ARG A 131 10.50 -14.06 -8.14
CA ARG A 131 11.97 -14.16 -8.11
C ARG A 131 12.58 -14.44 -9.48
N THR A 132 11.87 -15.14 -10.37
CA THR A 132 12.38 -15.40 -11.73
C THR A 132 12.36 -14.17 -12.63
N LEU A 133 11.67 -13.10 -12.21
CA LEU A 133 11.55 -11.86 -12.97
C LEU A 133 12.67 -10.84 -12.70
N ALA A 134 13.62 -11.16 -11.83
CA ALA A 134 14.76 -10.29 -11.56
C ALA A 134 15.41 -9.79 -12.87
N ALA A 135 15.64 -8.47 -12.98
CA ALA A 135 16.36 -7.91 -14.10
C ALA A 135 17.78 -8.52 -14.12
N LYS A 136 18.21 -9.00 -15.29
CA LYS A 136 19.56 -9.51 -15.52
C LYS A 136 20.53 -8.36 -15.70
#